data_21272b261cf96f5aaf91d3cccd981c08
#
_entry.id   21272b261cf96f5aaf91d3cccd981c08
#
_cell.length_a   1.000
_cell.length_b   1.000
_cell.length_c   1.000
_cell.angle_alpha   90.00
_cell.angle_beta   90.00
_cell.angle_gamma   90.00
#
_symmetry.space_group_name_H-M   'P 1'
#
loop_
_entity.id
_entity.type
_entity.pdbx_description
1 polymer ?
#
loop_
_entity_poly.entity_id
_entity_poly.type
_entity_poly.pdbx_seq_one_letter_code
_entity_poly.pdbx_strand_id
1 'polypeptide(L)'
;MESGNPSVSGKAGHTVRVFAKGWSEHRDGPGFRRIYYLKGCNLHCCWCASPESISPEAEMLFHPDRSEESDLSYLCPHGAITGRDLNRARCRTCPDPECRRRKDPALEWVGEEWTVEELREDLRSAAAAWSNFGGVTFGGGEPSLQAEELCDLLIRLRTDGIHTAFESNASTPAFPSLVRSAALTIADLKGGSEPRFRENTGGNLTDVLANLSDAAEHAQDLLLRIPLITGKNDSEEELEKMAEILLRLHTLRLHAAKQALSVEILKLHHFGEPKYRALGRHYELAGIPEPAPSALRHLTERLLRGGIQLQRNES
;
A
#
# COMPACT_ATOMS: atom_id res chain seq x y z
N MET A 1 3.99 -32.96 31.70
CA MET A 1 3.17 -32.43 30.62
C MET A 1 3.79 -31.10 30.20
N GLU A 2 4.63 -31.20 29.18
CA GLU A 2 5.44 -30.06 28.71
C GLU A 2 4.59 -29.16 27.82
N SER A 3 4.37 -27.93 28.28
CA SER A 3 3.78 -26.88 27.47
C SER A 3 4.87 -26.30 26.58
N GLY A 4 4.95 -26.76 25.33
CA GLY A 4 5.87 -26.27 24.34
C GLY A 4 5.55 -24.81 24.02
N ASN A 5 6.53 -23.95 24.27
CA ASN A 5 6.60 -22.56 23.87
C ASN A 5 6.88 -22.51 22.35
N PRO A 6 6.11 -21.81 21.52
CA PRO A 6 6.51 -21.64 20.12
C PRO A 6 7.75 -20.72 20.08
N SER A 7 8.91 -21.33 19.92
CA SER A 7 10.13 -20.64 19.54
C SER A 7 9.90 -19.90 18.23
N VAL A 8 10.38 -18.64 18.15
CA VAL A 8 10.54 -17.90 16.89
C VAL A 8 11.65 -18.61 16.10
N SER A 9 11.31 -19.76 15.52
CA SER A 9 12.15 -20.41 14.51
C SER A 9 11.89 -19.69 13.20
N GLY A 10 12.93 -19.13 12.56
CA GLY A 10 12.83 -18.63 11.21
C GLY A 10 12.15 -19.68 10.34
N LYS A 11 11.02 -19.32 9.72
CA LYS A 11 10.28 -20.21 8.83
C LYS A 11 11.21 -20.54 7.66
N ALA A 12 11.53 -21.79 7.47
CA ALA A 12 12.30 -22.25 6.31
C ALA A 12 11.39 -22.15 5.10
N GLY A 13 11.65 -21.20 4.20
CA GLY A 13 10.88 -20.98 2.97
C GLY A 13 10.82 -19.49 2.60
N HIS A 14 10.35 -19.23 1.40
CA HIS A 14 10.07 -17.86 0.93
C HIS A 14 8.92 -17.26 1.76
N THR A 15 9.18 -16.18 2.47
CA THR A 15 8.20 -15.51 3.33
C THR A 15 7.86 -14.12 2.82
N VAL A 16 6.59 -13.74 2.96
CA VAL A 16 6.07 -12.41 2.68
C VAL A 16 5.73 -11.71 3.99
N ARG A 17 6.16 -10.47 4.13
CA ARG A 17 5.89 -9.65 5.32
C ARG A 17 4.58 -8.89 5.12
N VAL A 18 3.62 -9.16 6.01
CA VAL A 18 2.27 -8.61 5.98
C VAL A 18 2.05 -7.80 7.26
N PHE A 19 1.51 -6.59 7.15
CA PHE A 19 1.14 -5.83 8.35
C PHE A 19 -0.35 -5.85 8.66
N ALA A 20 -1.19 -6.08 7.66
CA ALA A 20 -2.63 -6.21 7.84
C ALA A 20 -3.25 -7.05 6.73
N LYS A 21 -4.42 -7.61 7.01
CA LYS A 21 -5.27 -8.25 6.01
C LYS A 21 -6.73 -7.84 6.22
N GLY A 22 -7.49 -7.76 5.15
CA GLY A 22 -8.87 -7.30 5.20
C GLY A 22 -9.69 -7.77 4.01
N TRP A 23 -10.85 -7.16 3.87
CA TRP A 23 -11.75 -7.31 2.75
C TRP A 23 -12.04 -5.94 2.14
N SER A 24 -12.17 -5.89 0.84
CA SER A 24 -12.56 -4.69 0.10
C SER A 24 -13.61 -5.04 -0.93
N GLU A 25 -14.53 -4.12 -1.14
CA GLU A 25 -15.55 -4.21 -2.18
C GLU A 25 -15.32 -3.07 -3.17
N HIS A 26 -14.97 -3.43 -4.40
CA HIS A 26 -14.75 -2.55 -5.55
C HIS A 26 -13.66 -1.46 -5.41
N ARG A 27 -12.99 -1.31 -4.27
CA ARG A 27 -11.97 -0.24 -4.06
C ARG A 27 -10.57 -0.64 -4.52
N ASP A 28 -10.20 -1.89 -4.33
CA ASP A 28 -8.84 -2.38 -4.62
C ASP A 28 -8.85 -3.40 -5.76
N GLY A 29 -9.66 -3.11 -6.78
CA GLY A 29 -9.92 -3.94 -7.95
C GLY A 29 -11.37 -4.43 -8.01
N PRO A 30 -11.75 -5.18 -9.05
CA PRO A 30 -13.13 -5.58 -9.31
C PRO A 30 -13.64 -6.61 -8.29
N GLY A 31 -14.90 -6.45 -7.89
CA GLY A 31 -15.63 -7.40 -7.04
C GLY A 31 -15.23 -7.34 -5.57
N PHE A 32 -15.59 -8.40 -4.84
CA PHE A 32 -15.26 -8.55 -3.42
C PHE A 32 -13.90 -9.22 -3.26
N ARG A 33 -12.94 -8.57 -2.60
CA ARG A 33 -11.53 -8.97 -2.61
C ARG A 33 -10.95 -9.16 -1.23
N ARG A 34 -10.13 -10.20 -1.09
CA ARG A 34 -9.20 -10.32 0.03
C ARG A 34 -8.01 -9.41 -0.20
N ILE A 35 -7.64 -8.60 0.80
CA ILE A 35 -6.48 -7.72 0.70
C ILE A 35 -5.43 -8.12 1.70
N TYR A 36 -4.19 -8.16 1.25
CA TYR A 36 -3.00 -8.22 2.08
C TYR A 36 -2.20 -6.94 1.92
N TYR A 37 -1.97 -6.27 3.05
CA TYR A 37 -1.15 -5.08 3.13
C TYR A 37 0.26 -5.45 3.57
N LEU A 38 1.23 -5.22 2.69
CA LEU A 38 2.61 -5.68 2.84
C LEU A 38 3.48 -4.63 3.52
N LYS A 39 4.50 -5.09 4.27
CA LYS A 39 5.50 -4.24 4.90
C LYS A 39 6.71 -4.02 3.99
N GLY A 40 7.32 -2.86 4.17
CA GLY A 40 8.43 -2.36 3.37
C GLY A 40 7.93 -1.43 2.27
N CYS A 41 8.40 -0.19 2.26
CA CYS A 41 8.20 0.76 1.18
C CYS A 41 9.49 1.54 0.97
N ASN A 42 9.87 1.72 -0.28
CA ASN A 42 11.04 2.51 -0.66
C ASN A 42 10.73 4.01 -0.83
N LEU A 43 9.46 4.39 -0.76
CA LEU A 43 9.03 5.79 -0.78
C LEU A 43 8.60 6.27 0.61
N HIS A 44 8.66 7.60 0.81
CA HIS A 44 8.28 8.29 2.04
C HIS A 44 7.28 9.41 1.71
N CYS A 45 6.19 9.04 1.03
CA CYS A 45 5.17 10.00 0.62
C CYS A 45 4.63 10.79 1.83
N CYS A 46 4.63 12.12 1.77
CA CYS A 46 4.17 12.96 2.87
C CYS A 46 2.67 12.80 3.20
N TRP A 47 1.90 12.19 2.29
CA TRP A 47 0.48 11.84 2.48
C TRP A 47 0.23 10.36 2.74
N CYS A 48 1.23 9.57 3.10
CA CYS A 48 1.08 8.13 3.24
C CYS A 48 -0.06 7.78 4.22
N ALA A 49 -1.03 6.98 3.76
CA ALA A 49 -2.13 6.53 4.59
C ALA A 49 -1.77 5.34 5.50
N SER A 50 -0.63 4.71 5.22
CA SER A 50 -0.15 3.51 5.93
C SER A 50 1.33 3.66 6.35
N PRO A 51 1.66 4.64 7.24
CA PRO A 51 3.04 4.87 7.67
C PRO A 51 3.65 3.67 8.40
N GLU A 52 2.82 2.77 8.93
CA GLU A 52 3.23 1.49 9.51
C GLU A 52 3.73 0.47 8.49
N SER A 53 3.51 0.72 7.21
CA SER A 53 4.01 -0.14 6.14
C SER A 53 5.43 0.21 5.69
N ILE A 54 5.95 1.41 6.01
CA ILE A 54 7.20 1.94 5.44
C ILE A 54 8.41 1.10 5.88
N SER A 55 8.54 0.83 7.19
CA SER A 55 9.59 -0.05 7.67
C SER A 55 9.34 -1.50 7.26
N PRO A 56 10.34 -2.25 6.80
CA PRO A 56 10.20 -3.68 6.57
C PRO A 56 10.11 -4.47 7.88
N GLU A 57 10.59 -3.91 8.99
CA GLU A 57 10.59 -4.57 10.29
C GLU A 57 9.24 -4.43 11.00
N ALA A 58 8.96 -5.38 11.90
CA ALA A 58 7.78 -5.27 12.77
C ALA A 58 7.87 -4.02 13.65
N GLU A 59 6.77 -3.27 13.75
CA GLU A 59 6.68 -2.05 14.54
C GLU A 59 5.51 -2.11 15.52
N MET A 60 5.65 -1.38 16.62
CA MET A 60 4.61 -1.25 17.62
C MET A 60 3.93 0.13 17.52
N LEU A 61 2.63 0.11 17.28
CA LEU A 61 1.75 1.26 17.42
C LEU A 61 1.28 1.34 18.88
N PHE A 62 1.46 2.49 19.50
CA PHE A 62 1.06 2.72 20.88
C PHE A 62 -0.21 3.57 20.92
N HIS A 63 -1.27 2.99 21.46
CA HIS A 63 -2.61 3.58 21.55
C HIS A 63 -3.04 3.68 23.02
N PRO A 64 -2.46 4.59 23.82
CA PRO A 64 -2.81 4.67 25.24
C PRO A 64 -4.30 4.85 25.46
N ASP A 65 -4.99 5.54 24.56
CA ASP A 65 -6.44 5.83 24.68
C ASP A 65 -7.34 4.61 24.46
N ARG A 66 -6.79 3.49 23.99
CA ARG A 66 -7.55 2.23 23.83
C ARG A 66 -7.60 1.41 25.14
N SER A 67 -6.79 1.75 26.14
CA SER A 67 -6.78 1.08 27.45
C SER A 67 -7.49 1.94 28.49
N GLU A 68 -8.27 1.31 29.36
CA GLU A 68 -8.93 1.93 30.50
C GLU A 68 -7.99 2.16 31.70
N GLU A 69 -6.83 1.53 31.70
CA GLU A 69 -5.85 1.60 32.77
C GLU A 69 -5.21 3.00 32.85
N SER A 70 -5.12 3.55 34.06
CA SER A 70 -4.52 4.86 34.29
C SER A 70 -3.00 4.84 34.21
N ASP A 71 -2.38 3.70 34.45
CA ASP A 71 -0.93 3.47 34.38
C ASP A 71 -0.64 2.24 33.53
N LEU A 72 0.05 2.42 32.41
CA LEU A 72 0.45 1.39 31.45
C LEU A 72 1.92 0.95 31.62
N SER A 73 2.61 1.41 32.67
CA SER A 73 4.03 1.11 32.89
C SER A 73 4.31 -0.39 32.98
N TYR A 74 3.34 -1.18 33.45
CA TYR A 74 3.44 -2.64 33.53
C TYR A 74 3.58 -3.34 32.17
N LEU A 75 3.21 -2.65 31.08
CA LEU A 75 3.31 -3.20 29.72
C LEU A 75 4.76 -3.30 29.25
N CYS A 76 5.66 -2.47 29.78
CA CYS A 76 7.07 -2.46 29.37
C CYS A 76 8.01 -2.80 30.54
N PRO A 77 8.53 -4.03 30.65
CA PRO A 77 9.45 -4.40 31.71
C PRO A 77 10.79 -3.63 31.66
N HIS A 78 11.10 -3.06 30.47
CA HIS A 78 12.32 -2.27 30.26
C HIS A 78 12.11 -0.77 30.53
N GLY A 79 10.95 -0.36 31.04
CA GLY A 79 10.65 1.02 31.46
C GLY A 79 10.64 2.04 30.32
N ALA A 80 10.31 1.62 29.11
CA ALA A 80 10.05 2.55 28.02
C ALA A 80 8.65 3.17 28.10
N ILE A 81 7.69 2.53 28.80
CA ILE A 81 6.36 3.07 29.09
C ILE A 81 6.33 3.52 30.53
N THR A 82 5.90 4.76 30.77
CA THR A 82 5.74 5.34 32.13
C THR A 82 4.42 6.09 32.15
N GLY A 83 3.52 5.69 33.03
CA GLY A 83 2.14 6.16 33.00
C GLY A 83 1.47 5.82 31.67
N ARG A 84 1.08 6.82 30.91
CA ARG A 84 0.50 6.65 29.55
C ARG A 84 1.44 7.15 28.44
N ASP A 85 2.71 7.41 28.76
CA ASP A 85 3.72 7.91 27.81
C ASP A 85 4.68 6.83 27.37
N LEU A 86 5.08 6.88 26.10
CA LEU A 86 6.08 5.98 25.52
C LEU A 86 7.34 6.73 25.12
N ASN A 87 8.47 6.39 25.75
CA ASN A 87 9.80 6.80 25.32
C ASN A 87 10.24 5.96 24.10
N ARG A 88 10.03 6.51 22.92
CA ARG A 88 10.33 5.85 21.64
C ARG A 88 11.83 5.56 21.46
N ALA A 89 12.71 6.44 21.92
CA ALA A 89 14.15 6.21 21.80
C ALA A 89 14.58 4.95 22.58
N ARG A 90 14.09 4.81 23.80
CA ARG A 90 14.34 3.61 24.63
C ARG A 90 13.67 2.35 24.05
N CYS A 91 12.47 2.49 23.52
CA CYS A 91 11.74 1.38 22.90
C CYS A 91 12.48 0.83 21.67
N ARG A 92 13.02 1.71 20.81
CA ARG A 92 13.75 1.31 19.59
C ARG A 92 15.03 0.54 19.85
N THR A 93 15.65 0.73 21.00
CA THR A 93 16.89 0.04 21.42
C THR A 93 16.63 -1.17 22.33
N CYS A 94 15.37 -1.58 22.45
CA CYS A 94 14.99 -2.70 23.32
C CYS A 94 15.59 -4.03 22.82
N PRO A 95 16.38 -4.73 23.66
CA PRO A 95 17.03 -5.96 23.25
C PRO A 95 16.06 -7.15 23.17
N ASP A 96 14.98 -7.11 23.93
CA ASP A 96 13.93 -8.13 23.96
C ASP A 96 12.54 -7.49 24.14
N PRO A 97 11.75 -7.38 23.06
CA PRO A 97 10.42 -6.80 23.13
C PRO A 97 9.38 -7.76 23.74
N GLU A 98 9.53 -8.15 24.99
CA GLU A 98 8.58 -9.00 25.72
C GLU A 98 7.14 -8.48 25.66
N CYS A 99 6.96 -7.15 25.53
CA CYS A 99 5.65 -6.51 25.35
C CYS A 99 4.90 -7.02 24.10
N ARG A 100 5.61 -7.59 23.09
CA ARG A 100 4.99 -8.21 21.91
C ARG A 100 4.08 -9.40 22.29
N ARG A 101 4.36 -10.06 23.41
CA ARG A 101 3.56 -11.19 23.90
C ARG A 101 2.36 -10.75 24.74
N ARG A 102 2.28 -9.48 25.09
CA ARG A 102 1.19 -8.93 25.92
C ARG A 102 -0.01 -8.61 25.06
N LYS A 103 -1.17 -9.05 25.51
CA LYS A 103 -2.46 -8.76 24.86
C LYS A 103 -3.10 -7.57 25.56
N ASP A 104 -2.72 -6.38 25.17
CA ASP A 104 -3.32 -5.15 25.68
C ASP A 104 -3.71 -4.26 24.48
N PRO A 105 -4.91 -3.63 24.49
CA PRO A 105 -5.37 -2.81 23.37
C PRO A 105 -4.51 -1.57 23.12
N ALA A 106 -3.70 -1.15 24.10
CA ALA A 106 -2.75 -0.06 23.92
C ALA A 106 -1.53 -0.45 23.07
N LEU A 107 -1.26 -1.74 22.87
CA LEU A 107 -0.13 -2.25 22.10
C LEU A 107 -0.61 -2.97 20.84
N GLU A 108 -0.39 -2.38 19.69
CA GLU A 108 -0.67 -3.01 18.41
C GLU A 108 0.66 -3.27 17.66
N TRP A 109 1.02 -4.55 17.54
CA TRP A 109 2.18 -4.96 16.76
C TRP A 109 1.78 -5.25 15.33
N VAL A 110 2.49 -4.65 14.39
CA VAL A 110 2.26 -4.81 12.94
C VAL A 110 3.51 -5.35 12.26
N GLY A 111 3.31 -6.31 11.39
CA GLY A 111 4.38 -7.00 10.68
C GLY A 111 4.54 -8.43 11.13
N GLU A 112 3.96 -9.33 10.34
CA GLU A 112 4.04 -10.78 10.50
C GLU A 112 4.65 -11.39 9.24
N GLU A 113 5.40 -12.46 9.41
CA GLU A 113 5.91 -13.25 8.29
C GLU A 113 4.93 -14.38 7.97
N TRP A 114 4.53 -14.44 6.71
CA TRP A 114 3.70 -15.48 6.15
C TRP A 114 4.49 -16.24 5.07
N THR A 115 4.50 -17.53 5.12
CA THR A 115 5.02 -18.33 4.00
C THR A 115 4.07 -18.21 2.80
N VAL A 116 4.60 -18.35 1.59
CA VAL A 116 3.80 -18.39 0.36
C VAL A 116 2.68 -19.42 0.44
N GLU A 117 2.94 -20.58 1.07
CA GLU A 117 1.94 -21.63 1.21
C GLU A 117 0.84 -21.27 2.23
N GLU A 118 1.19 -20.65 3.37
CA GLU A 118 0.19 -20.13 4.32
C GLU A 118 -0.74 -19.10 3.66
N LEU A 119 -0.19 -18.18 2.86
CA LEU A 119 -0.97 -17.20 2.12
C LEU A 119 -1.90 -17.87 1.10
N ARG A 120 -1.38 -18.85 0.36
CA ARG A 120 -2.16 -19.61 -0.62
C ARG A 120 -3.31 -20.37 0.04
N GLU A 121 -3.06 -21.00 1.19
CA GLU A 121 -4.09 -21.74 1.94
C GLU A 121 -5.19 -20.81 2.49
N ASP A 122 -4.81 -19.65 3.10
CA ASP A 122 -5.77 -18.63 3.56
C ASP A 122 -6.64 -18.16 2.39
N LEU A 123 -6.03 -17.93 1.22
CA LEU A 123 -6.73 -17.46 0.02
C LEU A 123 -7.67 -18.52 -0.58
N ARG A 124 -7.25 -19.77 -0.65
CA ARG A 124 -8.11 -20.87 -1.10
C ARG A 124 -9.31 -21.07 -0.17
N SER A 125 -9.09 -20.95 1.14
CA SER A 125 -10.17 -21.01 2.13
C SER A 125 -11.11 -19.81 2.01
N ALA A 126 -10.60 -18.63 1.71
CA ALA A 126 -11.38 -17.42 1.49
C ALA A 126 -12.15 -17.42 0.15
N ALA A 127 -11.70 -18.19 -0.84
CA ALA A 127 -12.27 -18.20 -2.18
C ALA A 127 -13.76 -18.55 -2.21
N ALA A 128 -14.24 -19.34 -1.26
CA ALA A 128 -15.66 -19.67 -1.11
C ALA A 128 -16.56 -18.43 -0.87
N ALA A 129 -15.98 -17.35 -0.30
CA ALA A 129 -16.71 -16.10 -0.03
C ALA A 129 -16.83 -15.17 -1.26
N TRP A 130 -16.07 -15.42 -2.35
CA TRP A 130 -16.01 -14.50 -3.50
C TRP A 130 -17.06 -14.76 -4.56
N SER A 131 -17.76 -15.88 -4.49
CA SER A 131 -18.59 -16.36 -5.60
C SER A 131 -17.78 -16.30 -6.93
N ASN A 132 -18.34 -15.76 -8.01
CA ASN A 132 -17.64 -15.66 -9.31
C ASN A 132 -17.02 -14.27 -9.57
N PHE A 133 -17.07 -13.34 -8.62
CA PHE A 133 -16.68 -11.93 -8.80
C PHE A 133 -15.78 -11.41 -7.68
N GLY A 134 -14.58 -11.95 -7.60
CA GLY A 134 -13.65 -11.50 -6.56
C GLY A 134 -12.24 -12.00 -6.81
N GLY A 135 -11.39 -11.84 -5.79
CA GLY A 135 -10.00 -12.27 -5.86
C GLY A 135 -9.15 -11.76 -4.73
N VAL A 136 -7.87 -11.62 -4.99
CA VAL A 136 -6.92 -11.06 -4.02
C VAL A 136 -6.23 -9.82 -4.58
N THR A 137 -5.94 -8.87 -3.69
CA THR A 137 -5.05 -7.74 -3.97
C THR A 137 -3.93 -7.68 -2.94
N PHE A 138 -2.70 -7.55 -3.41
CA PHE A 138 -1.52 -7.29 -2.58
C PHE A 138 -1.15 -5.81 -2.72
N GLY A 139 -1.19 -5.07 -1.60
CA GLY A 139 -0.90 -3.64 -1.55
C GLY A 139 -0.18 -3.25 -0.27
N GLY A 140 -0.33 -2.02 0.18
CA GLY A 140 0.15 -1.54 1.48
C GLY A 140 1.43 -0.75 1.41
N GLY A 141 2.61 -1.36 1.60
CA GLY A 141 3.92 -0.77 1.30
C GLY A 141 4.20 -0.81 -0.20
N GLU A 142 5.31 -1.40 -0.59
CA GLU A 142 5.62 -1.62 -2.01
C GLU A 142 5.78 -3.12 -2.29
N PRO A 143 4.79 -3.76 -2.92
CA PRO A 143 4.83 -5.20 -3.20
C PRO A 143 6.04 -5.66 -4.01
N SER A 144 6.54 -4.81 -4.89
CA SER A 144 7.69 -5.17 -5.73
C SER A 144 9.02 -5.29 -4.96
N LEU A 145 9.07 -4.86 -3.70
CA LEU A 145 10.19 -5.17 -2.79
C LEU A 145 10.19 -6.64 -2.32
N GLN A 146 9.09 -7.36 -2.54
CA GLN A 146 8.90 -8.77 -2.22
C GLN A 146 8.47 -9.54 -3.48
N ALA A 147 8.98 -9.11 -4.65
CA ALA A 147 8.53 -9.59 -5.95
C ALA A 147 8.84 -11.07 -6.19
N GLU A 148 9.94 -11.60 -5.67
CA GLU A 148 10.32 -13.00 -5.87
C GLU A 148 9.24 -13.94 -5.31
N GLU A 149 8.85 -13.73 -4.07
CA GLU A 149 7.84 -14.51 -3.38
C GLU A 149 6.44 -14.28 -3.96
N LEU A 150 6.12 -13.02 -4.28
CA LEU A 150 4.82 -12.67 -4.82
C LEU A 150 4.60 -13.18 -6.24
N CYS A 151 5.60 -13.18 -7.11
CA CYS A 151 5.45 -13.73 -8.46
C CYS A 151 5.10 -15.22 -8.43
N ASP A 152 5.79 -16.02 -7.60
CA ASP A 152 5.47 -17.43 -7.41
C ASP A 152 4.03 -17.60 -6.89
N LEU A 153 3.65 -16.84 -5.86
CA LEU A 153 2.29 -16.89 -5.30
C LEU A 153 1.23 -16.51 -6.33
N LEU A 154 1.40 -15.41 -7.06
CA LEU A 154 0.44 -14.93 -8.07
C LEU A 154 0.22 -15.97 -9.18
N ILE A 155 1.29 -16.63 -9.66
CA ILE A 155 1.20 -17.69 -10.66
C ILE A 155 0.41 -18.90 -10.13
N ARG A 156 0.69 -19.33 -8.89
CA ARG A 156 -0.03 -20.44 -8.25
C ARG A 156 -1.51 -20.12 -8.05
N LEU A 157 -1.83 -18.91 -7.60
CA LEU A 157 -3.22 -18.46 -7.40
C LEU A 157 -4.00 -18.41 -8.73
N ARG A 158 -3.37 -18.00 -9.82
CA ARG A 158 -3.98 -18.07 -11.16
C ARG A 158 -4.30 -19.51 -11.56
N THR A 159 -3.42 -20.46 -11.24
CA THR A 159 -3.68 -21.88 -11.46
C THR A 159 -4.85 -22.40 -10.63
N ASP A 160 -5.04 -21.85 -9.42
CA ASP A 160 -6.20 -22.13 -8.55
C ASP A 160 -7.48 -21.40 -9.02
N GLY A 161 -7.44 -20.65 -10.13
CA GLY A 161 -8.58 -19.90 -10.67
C GLY A 161 -8.92 -18.62 -9.92
N ILE A 162 -8.01 -18.12 -9.09
CA ILE A 162 -8.19 -16.90 -8.29
C ILE A 162 -7.68 -15.70 -9.08
N HIS A 163 -8.53 -14.67 -9.24
CA HIS A 163 -8.14 -13.42 -9.87
C HIS A 163 -7.18 -12.65 -8.95
N THR A 164 -6.04 -12.23 -9.51
CA THR A 164 -4.96 -11.60 -8.76
C THR A 164 -4.75 -10.15 -9.16
N ALA A 165 -4.50 -9.28 -8.18
CA ALA A 165 -4.11 -7.89 -8.39
C ALA A 165 -2.98 -7.49 -7.43
N PHE A 166 -2.23 -6.47 -7.79
CA PHE A 166 -1.32 -5.79 -6.86
C PHE A 166 -1.37 -4.28 -7.06
N GLU A 167 -1.09 -3.54 -5.98
CA GLU A 167 -1.03 -2.08 -5.94
C GLU A 167 0.40 -1.64 -5.67
N SER A 168 0.97 -0.82 -6.54
CA SER A 168 2.38 -0.46 -6.51
C SER A 168 2.61 1.03 -6.80
N ASN A 169 3.67 1.56 -6.22
CA ASN A 169 4.18 2.89 -6.55
C ASN A 169 5.02 2.89 -7.87
N ALA A 170 5.20 1.73 -8.49
CA ALA A 170 5.91 1.51 -9.75
C ALA A 170 7.37 1.99 -9.78
N SER A 171 8.07 2.15 -8.65
CA SER A 171 9.40 2.78 -8.63
C SER A 171 10.57 1.79 -8.55
N THR A 172 10.31 0.48 -8.47
CA THR A 172 11.38 -0.51 -8.31
C THR A 172 11.71 -1.26 -9.60
N PRO A 173 12.94 -1.76 -9.77
CA PRO A 173 13.31 -2.57 -10.95
C PRO A 173 12.56 -3.90 -11.05
N ALA A 174 11.99 -4.39 -9.95
CA ALA A 174 11.25 -5.66 -9.91
C ALA A 174 9.76 -5.52 -10.30
N PHE A 175 9.24 -4.29 -10.41
CA PHE A 175 7.85 -4.01 -10.79
C PHE A 175 7.40 -4.74 -12.07
N PRO A 176 8.19 -4.76 -13.18
CA PRO A 176 7.79 -5.46 -14.41
C PRO A 176 7.53 -6.97 -14.24
N SER A 177 8.18 -7.61 -13.28
CA SER A 177 7.96 -9.03 -13.00
C SER A 177 6.57 -9.28 -12.41
N LEU A 178 6.10 -8.41 -11.51
CA LEU A 178 4.74 -8.47 -10.97
C LEU A 178 3.69 -8.17 -12.03
N VAL A 179 3.94 -7.18 -12.92
CA VAL A 179 3.06 -6.85 -14.05
C VAL A 179 2.76 -8.09 -14.89
N ARG A 180 3.75 -8.93 -15.15
CA ARG A 180 3.59 -10.16 -15.95
C ARG A 180 2.95 -11.31 -15.18
N SER A 181 2.98 -11.26 -13.87
CA SER A 181 2.47 -12.34 -12.99
C SER A 181 1.02 -12.14 -12.57
N ALA A 182 0.55 -10.90 -12.45
CA ALA A 182 -0.80 -10.56 -12.01
C ALA A 182 -1.80 -10.45 -13.17
N ALA A 183 -3.09 -10.59 -12.88
CA ALA A 183 -4.17 -10.31 -13.81
C ALA A 183 -4.46 -8.81 -13.91
N LEU A 184 -4.41 -8.09 -12.78
CA LEU A 184 -4.62 -6.65 -12.71
C LEU A 184 -3.41 -5.96 -12.04
N THR A 185 -2.88 -4.96 -12.73
CA THR A 185 -1.89 -4.03 -12.17
C THR A 185 -2.60 -2.74 -11.78
N ILE A 186 -2.48 -2.33 -10.52
CA ILE A 186 -2.89 -1.01 -10.03
C ILE A 186 -1.61 -0.26 -9.71
N ALA A 187 -1.36 0.87 -10.36
CA ALA A 187 -0.11 1.61 -10.18
C ALA A 187 -0.37 3.10 -10.00
N ASP A 188 0.43 3.74 -9.14
CA ASP A 188 0.25 5.14 -8.80
C ASP A 188 1.14 6.07 -9.63
N LEU A 189 0.55 7.12 -10.21
CA LEU A 189 1.27 8.31 -10.67
C LEU A 189 1.13 9.41 -9.62
N LYS A 190 2.20 9.66 -8.85
CA LYS A 190 2.17 10.53 -7.66
C LYS A 190 2.57 11.99 -7.93
N GLY A 191 2.93 12.32 -9.17
CA GLY A 191 3.30 13.69 -9.59
C GLY A 191 3.69 13.74 -11.05
N GLY A 192 3.70 14.96 -11.62
CA GLY A 192 3.99 15.23 -13.03
C GLY A 192 5.42 15.69 -13.30
N SER A 193 6.17 16.13 -12.29
CA SER A 193 7.53 16.63 -12.45
C SER A 193 8.50 16.00 -11.46
N GLU A 194 9.75 15.79 -11.89
CA GLU A 194 10.81 15.19 -11.05
C GLU A 194 11.06 15.96 -9.75
N PRO A 195 11.15 17.31 -9.71
CA PRO A 195 11.38 18.03 -8.46
C PRO A 195 10.27 17.82 -7.44
N ARG A 196 9.00 17.93 -7.87
CA ARG A 196 7.84 17.74 -6.99
C ARG A 196 7.68 16.30 -6.56
N PHE A 197 7.91 15.36 -7.47
CA PHE A 197 7.85 13.93 -7.14
C PHE A 197 8.87 13.58 -6.06
N ARG A 198 10.12 14.02 -6.23
CA ARG A 198 11.20 13.78 -5.27
C ARG A 198 10.94 14.44 -3.91
N GLU A 199 10.52 15.71 -3.91
CA GLU A 199 10.17 16.45 -2.70
C GLU A 199 9.08 15.73 -1.89
N ASN A 200 8.05 15.25 -2.57
CA ASN A 200 6.85 14.70 -1.93
C ASN A 200 6.96 13.21 -1.55
N THR A 201 7.82 12.46 -2.23
CA THR A 201 7.88 10.99 -2.09
C THR A 201 9.26 10.44 -1.73
N GLY A 202 10.32 11.22 -1.95
CA GLY A 202 11.71 10.76 -1.83
C GLY A 202 12.19 9.89 -2.99
N GLY A 203 11.33 9.64 -4.00
CA GLY A 203 11.62 8.75 -5.13
C GLY A 203 12.14 9.46 -6.39
N ASN A 204 12.22 8.70 -7.49
CA ASN A 204 12.66 9.14 -8.81
C ASN A 204 11.52 8.93 -9.82
N LEU A 205 11.03 10.00 -10.41
CA LEU A 205 9.93 9.93 -11.38
C LEU A 205 10.34 9.22 -12.68
N THR A 206 11.61 9.32 -13.09
CA THR A 206 12.11 8.67 -14.31
C THR A 206 11.95 7.14 -14.23
N ASP A 207 12.28 6.54 -13.09
CA ASP A 207 12.12 5.10 -12.88
C ASP A 207 10.64 4.70 -12.93
N VAL A 208 9.77 5.50 -12.30
CA VAL A 208 8.32 5.29 -12.34
C VAL A 208 7.79 5.35 -13.76
N LEU A 209 8.19 6.36 -14.56
CA LEU A 209 7.73 6.51 -15.94
C LEU A 209 8.20 5.37 -16.85
N ALA A 210 9.40 4.86 -16.64
CA ALA A 210 9.90 3.69 -17.37
C ALA A 210 9.03 2.45 -17.06
N ASN A 211 8.76 2.21 -15.78
CA ASN A 211 7.94 1.09 -15.33
C ASN A 211 6.47 1.21 -15.74
N LEU A 212 5.88 2.40 -15.67
CA LEU A 212 4.51 2.63 -16.15
C LEU A 212 4.40 2.46 -17.67
N SER A 213 5.44 2.80 -18.44
CA SER A 213 5.48 2.55 -19.89
C SER A 213 5.51 1.04 -20.16
N ASP A 214 6.35 0.27 -19.46
CA ASP A 214 6.35 -1.20 -19.55
C ASP A 214 4.96 -1.79 -19.18
N ALA A 215 4.33 -1.29 -18.11
CA ALA A 215 3.00 -1.75 -17.72
C ALA A 215 1.92 -1.41 -18.77
N ALA A 216 2.00 -0.25 -19.41
CA ALA A 216 1.06 0.12 -20.47
C ALA A 216 1.09 -0.86 -21.63
N GLU A 217 2.25 -1.38 -21.98
CA GLU A 217 2.42 -2.34 -23.07
C GLU A 217 2.13 -3.79 -22.67
N HIS A 218 2.48 -4.19 -21.44
CA HIS A 218 2.52 -5.60 -21.04
C HIS A 218 1.44 -6.03 -20.05
N ALA A 219 0.91 -5.13 -19.21
CA ALA A 219 -0.13 -5.50 -18.25
C ALA A 219 -1.37 -6.06 -18.96
N GLN A 220 -1.94 -7.15 -18.43
CA GLN A 220 -3.22 -7.67 -18.90
C GLN A 220 -4.29 -6.59 -18.69
N ASP A 221 -4.55 -6.24 -17.43
CA ASP A 221 -5.40 -5.12 -17.05
C ASP A 221 -4.58 -4.09 -16.27
N LEU A 222 -4.82 -2.80 -16.53
CA LEU A 222 -4.09 -1.69 -15.91
C LEU A 222 -5.04 -0.61 -15.45
N LEU A 223 -4.95 -0.30 -14.15
CA LEU A 223 -5.57 0.87 -13.52
C LEU A 223 -4.47 1.78 -13.01
N LEU A 224 -4.45 3.03 -13.45
CA LEU A 224 -3.56 4.02 -12.86
C LEU A 224 -4.32 4.86 -11.83
N ARG A 225 -3.70 5.06 -10.67
CA ARG A 225 -4.22 5.90 -9.59
C ARG A 225 -3.44 7.19 -9.48
N ILE A 226 -4.15 8.29 -9.27
CA ILE A 226 -3.57 9.60 -9.04
C ILE A 226 -4.02 10.07 -7.66
N PRO A 227 -3.18 9.96 -6.64
CA PRO A 227 -3.42 10.66 -5.39
C PRO A 227 -3.25 12.16 -5.62
N LEU A 228 -4.36 12.89 -5.59
CA LEU A 228 -4.39 14.34 -5.77
C LEU A 228 -4.35 15.02 -4.40
N ILE A 229 -3.27 15.78 -4.15
CA ILE A 229 -2.91 16.30 -2.83
C ILE A 229 -2.76 17.80 -2.87
N THR A 230 -3.57 18.49 -2.08
CA THR A 230 -3.58 19.95 -1.98
C THR A 230 -2.21 20.52 -1.64
N GLY A 231 -1.75 21.48 -2.44
CA GLY A 231 -0.46 22.16 -2.30
C GLY A 231 0.77 21.32 -2.62
N LYS A 232 0.59 20.07 -3.07
CA LYS A 232 1.68 19.16 -3.42
C LYS A 232 1.77 18.87 -4.91
N ASN A 233 0.68 18.40 -5.52
CA ASN A 233 0.63 18.02 -6.93
C ASN A 233 -0.64 18.52 -7.65
N ASP A 234 -1.37 19.47 -7.07
CA ASP A 234 -2.64 20.01 -7.58
C ASP A 234 -2.51 21.37 -8.27
N SER A 235 -1.28 21.88 -8.51
CA SER A 235 -1.08 23.08 -9.33
C SER A 235 -1.42 22.79 -10.81
N GLU A 236 -1.87 23.81 -11.54
CA GLU A 236 -2.21 23.68 -12.95
C GLU A 236 -1.07 23.08 -13.79
N GLU A 237 0.18 23.49 -13.52
CA GLU A 237 1.36 22.95 -14.19
C GLU A 237 1.55 21.44 -13.91
N GLU A 238 1.39 21.00 -12.66
CA GLU A 238 1.51 19.58 -12.30
C GLU A 238 0.38 18.75 -12.90
N LEU A 239 -0.86 19.29 -12.91
CA LEU A 239 -2.01 18.62 -13.51
C LEU A 239 -1.83 18.40 -15.01
N GLU A 240 -1.34 19.41 -15.75
CA GLU A 240 -1.05 19.26 -17.18
C GLU A 240 0.05 18.23 -17.46
N LYS A 241 1.15 18.26 -16.70
CA LYS A 241 2.23 17.25 -16.82
C LYS A 241 1.74 15.85 -16.54
N MET A 242 0.94 15.64 -15.49
CA MET A 242 0.34 14.33 -15.20
C MET A 242 -0.60 13.90 -16.33
N ALA A 243 -1.42 14.82 -16.87
CA ALA A 243 -2.29 14.52 -18.00
C ALA A 243 -1.51 14.11 -19.24
N GLU A 244 -0.42 14.83 -19.59
CA GLU A 244 0.46 14.49 -20.71
C GLU A 244 1.08 13.08 -20.56
N ILE A 245 1.57 12.75 -19.35
CA ILE A 245 2.10 11.42 -19.04
C ILE A 245 1.02 10.36 -19.29
N LEU A 246 -0.18 10.54 -18.75
CA LEU A 246 -1.29 9.59 -18.87
C LEU A 246 -1.76 9.40 -20.32
N LEU A 247 -1.82 10.47 -21.09
CA LEU A 247 -2.17 10.42 -22.51
C LEU A 247 -1.11 9.67 -23.33
N ARG A 248 0.17 9.85 -23.01
CA ARG A 248 1.25 9.06 -23.62
C ARG A 248 1.14 7.58 -23.28
N LEU A 249 0.91 7.23 -22.01
CA LEU A 249 0.71 5.85 -21.57
C LEU A 249 -0.53 5.22 -22.22
N HIS A 250 -1.62 5.99 -22.36
CA HIS A 250 -2.82 5.56 -23.08
C HIS A 250 -2.50 5.21 -24.55
N THR A 251 -1.76 6.06 -25.23
CA THR A 251 -1.32 5.83 -26.63
C THR A 251 -0.46 4.57 -26.74
N LEU A 252 0.51 4.37 -25.84
CA LEU A 252 1.33 3.15 -25.82
C LEU A 252 0.46 1.90 -25.65
N ARG A 253 -0.52 1.94 -24.75
CA ARG A 253 -1.42 0.84 -24.47
C ARG A 253 -2.28 0.48 -25.69
N LEU A 254 -2.79 1.47 -26.40
CA LEU A 254 -3.55 1.25 -27.64
C LEU A 254 -2.69 0.67 -28.76
N HIS A 255 -1.44 1.14 -28.90
CA HIS A 255 -0.48 0.57 -29.86
C HIS A 255 -0.13 -0.90 -29.55
N ALA A 256 -0.14 -1.29 -28.28
CA ALA A 256 0.02 -2.67 -27.86
C ALA A 256 -1.25 -3.52 -28.01
N ALA A 257 -2.27 -3.01 -28.70
CA ALA A 257 -3.58 -3.66 -28.88
C ALA A 257 -4.29 -4.02 -27.55
N LYS A 258 -4.06 -3.23 -26.51
CA LYS A 258 -4.70 -3.35 -25.20
C LYS A 258 -5.95 -2.46 -25.14
N GLN A 259 -6.77 -2.69 -24.13
CA GLN A 259 -7.93 -1.82 -23.85
C GLN A 259 -7.49 -0.41 -23.46
N ALA A 260 -8.42 0.56 -23.58
CA ALA A 260 -8.18 1.92 -23.14
C ALA A 260 -7.68 1.97 -21.68
N LEU A 261 -6.78 2.93 -21.40
CA LEU A 261 -6.27 3.12 -20.05
C LEU A 261 -7.41 3.53 -19.10
N SER A 262 -7.50 2.88 -17.97
CA SER A 262 -8.37 3.27 -16.85
C SER A 262 -7.57 4.07 -15.83
N VAL A 263 -8.17 5.17 -15.36
CA VAL A 263 -7.58 6.06 -14.36
C VAL A 263 -8.56 6.31 -13.23
N GLU A 264 -8.08 6.31 -12.01
CA GLU A 264 -8.81 6.69 -10.81
C GLU A 264 -8.10 7.86 -10.13
N ILE A 265 -8.84 8.93 -9.79
CA ILE A 265 -8.30 10.08 -9.06
C ILE A 265 -8.73 9.97 -7.60
N LEU A 266 -7.75 9.82 -6.71
CA LEU A 266 -7.95 9.69 -5.28
C LEU A 266 -7.74 11.06 -4.62
N LYS A 267 -8.74 11.54 -3.89
CA LYS A 267 -8.59 12.78 -3.12
C LYS A 267 -7.84 12.55 -1.83
N LEU A 268 -7.14 13.60 -1.36
CA LEU A 268 -6.51 13.59 -0.04
C LEU A 268 -7.53 13.22 1.04
N HIS A 269 -7.12 12.30 1.93
CA HIS A 269 -7.81 11.95 3.16
C HIS A 269 -6.81 11.80 4.30
N HIS A 270 -7.28 11.89 5.54
CA HIS A 270 -6.42 11.88 6.73
C HIS A 270 -6.44 10.57 7.52
N PHE A 271 -6.77 9.44 6.88
CA PHE A 271 -6.84 8.12 7.55
C PHE A 271 -5.50 7.66 8.14
N GLY A 272 -4.38 8.20 7.65
CA GLY A 272 -3.06 7.94 8.21
C GLY A 272 -2.75 8.67 9.52
N GLU A 273 -3.36 9.84 9.78
CA GLU A 273 -2.99 10.70 10.90
C GLU A 273 -2.99 9.99 12.27
N PRO A 274 -4.02 9.21 12.65
CA PRO A 274 -3.99 8.46 13.92
C PRO A 274 -2.83 7.46 14.00
N LYS A 275 -2.44 6.87 12.88
CA LYS A 275 -1.34 5.90 12.79
C LYS A 275 0.02 6.59 12.96
N TYR A 276 0.21 7.77 12.36
CA TYR A 276 1.39 8.60 12.60
C TYR A 276 1.55 8.91 14.10
N ARG A 277 0.47 9.32 14.75
CA ARG A 277 0.46 9.57 16.20
C ARG A 277 0.84 8.32 16.98
N ALA A 278 0.22 7.18 16.67
CA ALA A 278 0.48 5.91 17.32
C ALA A 278 1.92 5.41 17.11
N LEU A 279 2.57 5.78 15.99
CA LEU A 279 3.98 5.52 15.71
C LEU A 279 4.91 6.57 16.33
N GLY A 280 4.38 7.65 16.94
CA GLY A 280 5.16 8.79 17.41
C GLY A 280 5.85 9.54 16.27
N ARG A 281 5.22 9.62 15.11
CA ARG A 281 5.69 10.33 13.91
C ARG A 281 4.86 11.59 13.67
N HIS A 282 5.47 12.58 13.05
CA HIS A 282 4.76 13.80 12.64
C HIS A 282 3.99 13.54 11.32
N TYR A 283 2.74 14.00 11.26
CA TYR A 283 1.93 14.00 10.03
C TYR A 283 1.94 15.40 9.41
N GLU A 284 2.62 15.54 8.27
CA GLU A 284 2.86 16.84 7.64
C GLU A 284 1.59 17.52 7.09
N LEU A 285 0.56 16.73 6.76
CA LEU A 285 -0.65 17.24 6.12
C LEU A 285 -1.81 17.50 7.09
N ALA A 286 -1.54 17.54 8.41
CA ALA A 286 -2.59 17.84 9.39
C ALA A 286 -3.30 19.15 9.05
N GLY A 287 -4.63 19.10 8.92
CA GLY A 287 -5.46 20.27 8.61
C GLY A 287 -5.43 20.77 7.15
N ILE A 288 -4.69 20.12 6.25
CA ILE A 288 -4.73 20.45 4.82
C ILE A 288 -6.07 19.96 4.24
N PRO A 289 -6.84 20.83 3.55
CA PRO A 289 -8.14 20.45 2.99
C PRO A 289 -8.01 19.51 1.79
N GLU A 290 -9.11 18.87 1.41
CA GLU A 290 -9.21 18.15 0.13
C GLU A 290 -8.89 19.08 -1.05
N PRO A 291 -8.44 18.54 -2.20
CA PRO A 291 -8.19 19.32 -3.40
C PRO A 291 -9.44 20.08 -3.86
N ALA A 292 -9.20 21.30 -4.37
CA ALA A 292 -10.28 22.13 -4.88
C ALA A 292 -11.05 21.41 -6.01
N PRO A 293 -12.40 21.51 -6.05
CA PRO A 293 -13.19 20.91 -7.13
C PRO A 293 -12.77 21.34 -8.54
N SER A 294 -12.16 22.53 -8.68
CA SER A 294 -11.62 23.01 -9.94
C SER A 294 -10.42 22.19 -10.43
N ALA A 295 -9.49 21.83 -9.54
CA ALA A 295 -8.33 21.00 -9.89
C ALA A 295 -8.79 19.60 -10.34
N LEU A 296 -9.74 19.00 -9.61
CA LEU A 296 -10.32 17.71 -9.99
C LEU A 296 -11.02 17.79 -11.36
N ARG A 297 -11.85 18.80 -11.58
CA ARG A 297 -12.54 18.99 -12.88
C ARG A 297 -11.54 19.18 -14.02
N HIS A 298 -10.52 20.02 -13.84
CA HIS A 298 -9.50 20.28 -14.85
C HIS A 298 -8.86 18.98 -15.33
N LEU A 299 -8.33 18.17 -14.39
CA LEU A 299 -7.71 16.89 -14.73
C LEU A 299 -8.71 15.92 -15.37
N THR A 300 -9.89 15.77 -14.78
CA THR A 300 -10.97 14.91 -15.30
C THR A 300 -11.33 15.23 -16.76
N GLU A 301 -11.60 16.50 -17.05
CA GLU A 301 -11.97 16.92 -18.41
C GLU A 301 -10.83 16.70 -19.40
N ARG A 302 -9.59 16.95 -18.99
CA ARG A 302 -8.40 16.77 -19.83
C ARG A 302 -8.21 15.31 -20.21
N LEU A 303 -8.40 14.38 -19.27
CA LEU A 303 -8.28 12.94 -19.49
C LEU A 303 -9.42 12.39 -20.35
N LEU A 304 -10.66 12.79 -20.09
CA LEU A 304 -11.83 12.38 -20.89
C LEU A 304 -11.73 12.82 -22.34
N ARG A 305 -11.27 14.05 -22.62
CA ARG A 305 -11.02 14.53 -24.00
C ARG A 305 -9.97 13.69 -24.71
N GLY A 306 -9.04 13.09 -23.97
CA GLY A 306 -8.00 12.20 -24.49
C GLY A 306 -8.43 10.74 -24.66
N GLY A 307 -9.68 10.39 -24.36
CA GLY A 307 -10.21 9.03 -24.50
C GLY A 307 -9.89 8.08 -23.33
N ILE A 308 -9.33 8.61 -22.25
CA ILE A 308 -9.04 7.81 -21.03
C ILE A 308 -10.34 7.52 -20.29
N GLN A 309 -10.49 6.29 -19.82
CA GLN A 309 -11.63 5.88 -19.00
C GLN A 309 -11.39 6.27 -17.54
N LEU A 310 -12.35 7.00 -16.96
CA LEU A 310 -12.28 7.33 -15.54
C LEU A 310 -13.13 6.37 -14.72
N GLN A 311 -12.51 5.74 -13.74
CA GLN A 311 -13.25 4.99 -12.72
C GLN A 311 -13.76 5.99 -11.66
N ARG A 312 -15.02 5.84 -11.27
CA ARG A 312 -15.61 6.66 -10.19
C ARG A 312 -15.30 5.98 -8.86
N ASN A 313 -14.71 6.72 -7.93
CA ASN A 313 -14.79 6.36 -6.52
C ASN A 313 -16.25 6.57 -6.08
N GLU A 314 -16.99 5.52 -5.87
CA GLU A 314 -18.21 5.56 -5.07
C GLU A 314 -17.77 5.69 -3.59
N SER A 315 -17.57 6.95 -3.16
CA SER A 315 -17.28 7.31 -1.77
C SER A 315 -18.54 7.35 -0.94
#